data_3aa70503edfcd5ff5c6e1d5f745c5080
#
_entry.id   3aa70503edfcd5ff5c6e1d5f745c5080
#
_cell.length_a   1.000
_cell.length_b   1.000
_cell.length_c   1.000
_cell.angle_alpha   90.00
_cell.angle_beta   90.00
_cell.angle_gamma   90.00
#
_symmetry.space_group_name_H-M   'P 1'
#
loop_
_entity.id
_entity.type
_entity.pdbx_description
1 polymer ?
#
loop_
_entity_poly.entity_id
_entity_poly.type
_entity_poly.pdbx_seq_one_letter_code
_entity_poly.pdbx_strand_id
1 'polypeptide(L)'
;MKLIASLLIASALCWGQGASCKPSSLNIPGAAFPCVHPDNRATFRVVAPEAHKVQVRVAGQGFDMVKGEEGAWMATTTPLVVGFHYYILVVDGARVADPSSRTFFGGGWDNSGIEIPEPAEVDYYLPKDVPRGQVSQRWYLSKVTAKWRRCYVYTPPGYESGKSRYPVLYLMHGWGEDETGWHIQGHMDVILDNLIAAKKSKPMIVVMDNLNAVKPGEDGRIFTSVGR
;
A
#
# COMPACT_ATOMS: atom_id res chain seq x y z
N MET A 1 -35.78 31.20 54.81
CA MET A 1 -34.77 31.29 53.78
C MET A 1 -34.25 29.87 53.51
N LYS A 2 -34.68 29.23 52.41
CA LYS A 2 -34.22 27.92 52.01
C LYS A 2 -33.25 28.11 50.86
N LEU A 3 -31.97 27.77 51.05
CA LEU A 3 -30.98 27.74 49.99
C LEU A 3 -31.18 26.43 49.18
N ILE A 4 -31.46 26.60 47.90
CA ILE A 4 -31.44 25.49 46.91
C ILE A 4 -30.04 25.48 46.33
N ALA A 5 -29.27 24.44 46.66
CA ALA A 5 -27.97 24.16 46.02
C ALA A 5 -28.22 23.44 44.72
N SER A 6 -28.00 24.08 43.59
CA SER A 6 -28.02 23.45 42.27
C SER A 6 -26.72 22.67 42.04
N LEU A 7 -26.87 21.35 41.99
CA LEU A 7 -25.79 20.45 41.66
C LEU A 7 -25.60 20.44 40.13
N LEU A 8 -24.57 21.07 39.61
CA LEU A 8 -24.13 20.94 38.21
C LEU A 8 -23.43 19.61 38.03
N ILE A 9 -24.12 18.67 37.43
CA ILE A 9 -23.50 17.41 36.99
C ILE A 9 -22.76 17.71 35.68
N ALA A 10 -21.43 17.88 35.77
CA ALA A 10 -20.55 17.89 34.62
C ALA A 10 -20.46 16.45 34.08
N SER A 11 -21.16 16.13 32.99
CA SER A 11 -20.98 14.91 32.25
C SER A 11 -19.63 14.95 31.54
N ALA A 12 -18.60 14.44 32.21
CA ALA A 12 -17.35 14.12 31.56
C ALA A 12 -17.62 13.05 30.48
N LEU A 13 -17.61 13.42 29.22
CA LEU A 13 -17.52 12.50 28.11
C LEU A 13 -16.19 11.75 28.24
N CYS A 14 -16.27 10.58 28.86
CA CYS A 14 -15.18 9.61 28.90
C CYS A 14 -14.95 9.16 27.45
N TRP A 15 -13.99 9.76 26.79
CA TRP A 15 -13.44 9.18 25.55
C TRP A 15 -12.79 7.88 25.98
N GLY A 16 -13.51 6.77 25.75
CA GLY A 16 -13.01 5.44 26.04
C GLY A 16 -11.60 5.32 25.45
N GLN A 17 -10.64 4.89 26.29
CA GLN A 17 -9.32 4.50 25.85
C GLN A 17 -9.49 3.28 24.93
N GLY A 18 -9.81 3.55 23.66
CA GLY A 18 -9.76 2.54 22.62
C GLY A 18 -8.34 1.99 22.57
N ALA A 19 -8.21 0.67 22.48
CA ALA A 19 -6.94 -0.01 22.35
C ALA A 19 -6.04 0.78 21.39
N SER A 20 -4.83 1.12 21.84
CA SER A 20 -3.91 1.99 21.12
C SER A 20 -3.61 1.39 19.75
N CYS A 21 -3.96 2.11 18.68
CA CYS A 21 -3.57 1.68 17.33
C CYS A 21 -2.07 1.91 17.12
N LYS A 22 -1.46 1.11 16.26
CA LYS A 22 -0.06 1.23 15.86
C LYS A 22 0.06 1.92 14.51
N PRO A 23 0.99 2.88 14.31
CA PRO A 23 1.24 3.45 13.00
C PRO A 23 1.47 2.37 11.95
N SER A 24 0.92 2.56 10.74
CA SER A 24 1.15 1.64 9.63
C SER A 24 2.64 1.60 9.25
N SER A 25 3.13 0.43 8.85
CA SER A 25 4.51 0.22 8.37
C SER A 25 4.84 1.04 7.11
N LEU A 26 3.81 1.48 6.38
CA LEU A 26 3.93 2.24 5.14
C LEU A 26 3.87 3.76 5.34
N ASN A 27 3.76 4.22 6.58
CA ASN A 27 3.80 5.64 6.87
C ASN A 27 5.19 6.23 6.58
N ILE A 28 5.21 7.52 6.24
CA ILE A 28 6.48 8.26 6.22
C ILE A 28 7.03 8.38 7.66
N PRO A 29 8.37 8.54 7.83
CA PRO A 29 8.97 8.65 9.15
C PRO A 29 8.32 9.72 10.02
N GLY A 30 7.90 9.33 11.23
CA GLY A 30 7.28 10.24 12.21
C GLY A 30 5.76 10.40 12.08
N ALA A 31 5.12 9.89 11.03
CA ALA A 31 3.67 9.97 10.89
C ALA A 31 2.97 8.92 11.79
N ALA A 32 2.07 9.41 12.65
CA ALA A 32 1.30 8.55 13.55
C ALA A 32 0.07 7.90 12.88
N PHE A 33 -0.39 8.47 11.75
CA PHE A 33 -1.53 7.99 10.96
C PHE A 33 -1.15 7.76 9.50
N PRO A 34 -1.87 6.86 8.82
CA PRO A 34 -2.88 5.95 9.35
C PRO A 34 -2.31 4.98 10.39
N CYS A 35 -3.17 4.53 11.32
CA CYS A 35 -2.77 3.53 12.29
C CYS A 35 -3.74 2.35 12.31
N VAL A 36 -3.23 1.15 12.65
CA VAL A 36 -3.97 -0.11 12.65
C VAL A 36 -4.25 -0.57 14.08
N HIS A 37 -5.50 -0.88 14.34
CA HIS A 37 -5.97 -1.42 15.62
C HIS A 37 -5.77 -2.95 15.70
N PRO A 38 -5.74 -3.52 16.93
CA PRO A 38 -5.59 -4.97 17.10
C PRO A 38 -6.70 -5.81 16.45
N ASP A 39 -7.85 -5.21 16.16
CA ASP A 39 -9.00 -5.82 15.48
C ASP A 39 -9.03 -5.55 13.97
N ASN A 40 -7.90 -5.18 13.39
CA ASN A 40 -7.72 -4.86 11.96
C ASN A 40 -8.51 -3.63 11.46
N ARG A 41 -9.14 -2.85 12.32
CA ARG A 41 -9.64 -1.53 11.91
C ARG A 41 -8.47 -0.58 11.68
N ALA A 42 -8.64 0.37 10.78
CA ALA A 42 -7.65 1.40 10.52
C ALA A 42 -8.24 2.79 10.80
N THR A 43 -7.48 3.64 11.50
CA THR A 43 -7.83 5.04 11.70
C THR A 43 -6.98 5.91 10.79
N PHE A 44 -7.63 6.75 10.02
CA PHE A 44 -7.02 7.74 9.12
C PHE A 44 -7.20 9.13 9.70
N ARG A 45 -6.22 10.01 9.50
CA ARG A 45 -6.25 11.40 9.91
C ARG A 45 -5.58 12.28 8.87
N VAL A 46 -6.22 13.37 8.48
CA VAL A 46 -5.63 14.39 7.61
C VAL A 46 -6.03 15.79 8.09
N VAL A 47 -5.16 16.75 7.94
CA VAL A 47 -5.45 18.16 8.25
C VAL A 47 -5.85 18.88 6.97
N ALA A 48 -7.09 19.35 6.92
CA ALA A 48 -7.66 20.08 5.79
C ALA A 48 -8.69 21.10 6.33
N PRO A 49 -8.23 22.22 6.91
CA PRO A 49 -9.10 23.13 7.65
C PRO A 49 -10.18 23.78 6.78
N GLU A 50 -9.89 24.05 5.51
CA GLU A 50 -10.82 24.70 4.57
C GLU A 50 -11.75 23.70 3.86
N ALA A 51 -11.53 22.38 4.01
CA ALA A 51 -12.35 21.39 3.36
C ALA A 51 -13.78 21.34 3.96
N HIS A 52 -14.76 21.11 3.08
CA HIS A 52 -16.16 20.95 3.42
C HIS A 52 -16.54 19.48 3.60
N LYS A 53 -15.88 18.59 2.86
CA LYS A 53 -16.09 17.15 2.94
C LYS A 53 -14.80 16.40 2.68
N VAL A 54 -14.50 15.45 3.57
CA VAL A 54 -13.36 14.54 3.39
C VAL A 54 -13.83 13.09 3.55
N GLN A 55 -13.37 12.22 2.68
CA GLN A 55 -13.57 10.77 2.74
C GLN A 55 -12.23 10.08 2.62
N VAL A 56 -12.08 8.92 3.24
CA VAL A 56 -11.06 7.93 2.88
C VAL A 56 -11.72 6.77 2.14
N ARG A 57 -11.12 6.36 1.02
CA ARG A 57 -11.55 5.18 0.26
C ARG A 57 -10.47 4.12 0.35
N VAL A 58 -10.81 2.96 0.88
CA VAL A 58 -9.90 1.83 1.11
C VAL A 58 -10.65 0.52 0.94
N ALA A 59 -10.02 -0.50 0.38
CA ALA A 59 -10.61 -1.83 0.19
C ALA A 59 -11.98 -1.80 -0.51
N GLY A 60 -12.16 -0.92 -1.50
CA GLY A 60 -13.43 -0.77 -2.23
C GLY A 60 -14.55 -0.05 -1.47
N GLN A 61 -14.30 0.41 -0.23
CA GLN A 61 -15.27 1.09 0.61
C GLN A 61 -14.90 2.56 0.81
N GLY A 62 -15.91 3.41 1.01
CA GLY A 62 -15.75 4.84 1.35
C GLY A 62 -16.21 5.12 2.77
N PHE A 63 -15.40 5.81 3.55
CA PHE A 63 -15.70 6.21 4.92
C PHE A 63 -15.68 7.75 4.99
N ASP A 64 -16.81 8.36 5.34
CA ASP A 64 -16.87 9.81 5.59
C ASP A 64 -16.06 10.14 6.85
N MET A 65 -15.22 11.14 6.74
CA MET A 65 -14.39 11.59 7.85
C MET A 65 -15.11 12.70 8.63
N VAL A 66 -14.91 12.72 9.93
CA VAL A 66 -15.48 13.73 10.83
C VAL A 66 -14.43 14.80 11.10
N LYS A 67 -14.82 16.07 10.92
CA LYS A 67 -13.98 17.21 11.21
C LYS A 67 -13.90 17.44 12.72
N GLY A 68 -12.70 17.43 13.26
CA GLY A 68 -12.39 17.73 14.64
C GLY A 68 -11.74 19.10 14.81
N GLU A 69 -11.00 19.26 15.90
CA GLU A 69 -10.26 20.48 16.21
C GLU A 69 -9.13 20.72 15.21
N GLU A 70 -8.71 21.98 15.07
CA GLU A 70 -7.60 22.41 14.20
C GLU A 70 -7.73 21.98 12.74
N GLY A 71 -8.96 21.71 12.27
CA GLY A 71 -9.20 21.26 10.89
C GLY A 71 -8.74 19.84 10.59
N ALA A 72 -8.50 19.03 11.62
CA ALA A 72 -8.19 17.61 11.46
C ALA A 72 -9.46 16.81 11.15
N TRP A 73 -9.38 15.98 10.13
CA TRP A 73 -10.43 15.05 9.75
C TRP A 73 -10.01 13.63 10.11
N MET A 74 -10.92 12.87 10.70
CA MET A 74 -10.66 11.49 11.13
C MET A 74 -11.78 10.53 10.72
N ALA A 75 -11.39 9.31 10.38
CA ALA A 75 -12.32 8.19 10.24
C ALA A 75 -11.64 6.89 10.68
N THR A 76 -12.44 5.98 11.23
CA THR A 76 -12.04 4.62 11.54
C THR A 76 -12.88 3.66 10.71
N THR A 77 -12.23 2.71 10.04
CA THR A 77 -12.89 1.73 9.16
C THR A 77 -13.58 0.62 9.97
N THR A 78 -14.38 -0.20 9.30
CA THR A 78 -14.64 -1.58 9.71
C THR A 78 -13.34 -2.39 9.64
N PRO A 79 -13.23 -3.59 10.26
CA PRO A 79 -12.07 -4.45 10.11
C PRO A 79 -11.73 -4.70 8.64
N LEU A 80 -10.48 -4.48 8.26
CA LEU A 80 -9.95 -4.72 6.94
C LEU A 80 -9.36 -6.13 6.86
N VAL A 81 -9.30 -6.68 5.64
CA VAL A 81 -8.61 -7.95 5.40
C VAL A 81 -7.11 -7.74 5.59
N VAL A 82 -6.43 -8.76 6.09
CA VAL A 82 -4.98 -8.76 6.24
C VAL A 82 -4.29 -8.59 4.89
N GLY A 83 -3.17 -7.88 4.88
CA GLY A 83 -2.36 -7.62 3.69
C GLY A 83 -2.34 -6.15 3.27
N PHE A 84 -1.78 -5.89 2.10
CA PHE A 84 -1.65 -4.57 1.53
C PHE A 84 -2.97 -4.07 0.93
N HIS A 85 -3.31 -2.80 1.22
CA HIS A 85 -4.44 -2.11 0.61
C HIS A 85 -4.02 -0.76 0.06
N TYR A 86 -4.45 -0.46 -1.17
CA TYR A 86 -4.45 0.91 -1.66
C TYR A 86 -5.54 1.71 -0.95
N TYR A 87 -5.25 2.97 -0.64
CA TYR A 87 -6.26 3.93 -0.23
C TYR A 87 -6.02 5.31 -0.83
N ILE A 88 -7.06 6.11 -0.85
CA ILE A 88 -7.01 7.48 -1.34
C ILE A 88 -7.89 8.37 -0.47
N LEU A 89 -7.46 9.58 -0.20
CA LEU A 89 -8.31 10.63 0.37
C LEU A 89 -9.12 11.28 -0.76
N VAL A 90 -10.35 11.66 -0.45
CA VAL A 90 -11.19 12.47 -1.35
C VAL A 90 -11.56 13.73 -0.59
N VAL A 91 -10.96 14.85 -0.98
CA VAL A 91 -11.14 16.16 -0.34
C VAL A 91 -11.97 17.03 -1.30
N ASP A 92 -13.18 17.38 -0.91
CA ASP A 92 -14.14 18.17 -1.72
C ASP A 92 -14.29 17.64 -3.16
N GLY A 93 -14.25 16.30 -3.30
CA GLY A 93 -14.35 15.60 -4.59
C GLY A 93 -13.03 15.33 -5.29
N ALA A 94 -11.94 15.98 -4.92
CA ALA A 94 -10.61 15.73 -5.47
C ALA A 94 -9.94 14.51 -4.82
N ARG A 95 -9.34 13.65 -5.65
CA ARG A 95 -8.52 12.51 -5.17
C ARG A 95 -7.13 13.02 -4.76
N VAL A 96 -6.73 12.74 -3.53
CA VAL A 96 -5.48 13.21 -2.95
C VAL A 96 -4.76 12.04 -2.29
N ALA A 97 -3.49 11.83 -2.65
CA ALA A 97 -2.65 10.91 -1.88
C ALA A 97 -2.42 11.47 -0.47
N ASP A 98 -2.44 10.61 0.53
CA ASP A 98 -2.18 11.01 1.91
C ASP A 98 -0.70 11.39 2.08
N PRO A 99 -0.40 12.63 2.49
CA PRO A 99 0.98 13.05 2.70
C PRO A 99 1.70 12.28 3.83
N SER A 100 0.96 11.56 4.65
CA SER A 100 1.50 10.74 5.75
C SER A 100 1.89 9.33 5.33
N SER A 101 1.61 8.93 4.09
CA SER A 101 1.90 7.59 3.56
C SER A 101 2.83 7.65 2.35
N ARG A 102 3.54 6.55 2.10
CA ARG A 102 4.19 6.32 0.80
C ARG A 102 3.13 6.17 -0.28
N THR A 103 3.51 6.47 -1.52
CA THR A 103 2.65 6.31 -2.70
C THR A 103 3.03 5.06 -3.49
N PHE A 104 2.02 4.45 -4.09
CA PHE A 104 2.10 3.21 -4.86
C PHE A 104 1.22 3.33 -6.09
N PHE A 105 1.73 2.89 -7.23
CA PHE A 105 0.93 2.88 -8.45
C PHE A 105 0.00 1.67 -8.48
N GLY A 106 -1.31 1.92 -8.61
CA GLY A 106 -2.32 0.87 -8.70
C GLY A 106 -3.68 1.44 -9.12
N GLY A 107 -4.47 0.66 -9.86
CA GLY A 107 -5.74 1.11 -10.41
C GLY A 107 -5.61 2.28 -11.39
N GLY A 108 -4.43 2.47 -12.00
CA GLY A 108 -4.14 3.57 -12.93
C GLY A 108 -3.78 4.91 -12.28
N TRP A 109 -3.49 4.93 -10.97
CA TRP A 109 -3.21 6.15 -10.18
C TRP A 109 -2.11 5.92 -9.16
N ASP A 110 -1.51 7.02 -8.70
CA ASP A 110 -0.72 7.02 -7.47
C ASP A 110 -1.66 7.07 -6.27
N ASN A 111 -1.66 6.00 -5.47
CA ASN A 111 -2.45 5.89 -4.25
C ASN A 111 -1.52 5.85 -3.04
N SER A 112 -2.06 6.14 -1.88
CA SER A 112 -1.43 5.79 -0.62
C SER A 112 -1.59 4.29 -0.33
N GLY A 113 -0.77 3.75 0.56
CA GLY A 113 -0.83 2.35 0.98
C GLY A 113 -1.00 2.19 2.48
N ILE A 114 -1.72 1.17 2.88
CA ILE A 114 -1.77 0.70 4.26
C ILE A 114 -1.60 -0.81 4.27
N GLU A 115 -0.83 -1.31 5.21
CA GLU A 115 -0.67 -2.73 5.44
C GLU A 115 -1.37 -3.12 6.74
N ILE A 116 -2.30 -4.06 6.64
CA ILE A 116 -2.91 -4.72 7.79
C ILE A 116 -2.05 -5.95 8.09
N PRO A 117 -1.36 -5.97 9.25
CA PRO A 117 -0.37 -6.99 9.52
C PRO A 117 -0.99 -8.38 9.62
N GLU A 118 -0.28 -9.36 9.08
CA GLU A 118 -0.56 -10.77 9.34
C GLU A 118 -0.35 -11.11 10.82
N PRO A 119 -1.01 -12.15 11.34
CA PRO A 119 -0.65 -12.72 12.62
C PRO A 119 0.85 -13.02 12.72
N ALA A 120 1.44 -12.88 13.89
CA ALA A 120 2.90 -12.96 14.10
C ALA A 120 3.53 -14.27 13.60
N GLU A 121 2.73 -15.32 13.48
CA GLU A 121 3.14 -16.64 12.98
C GLU A 121 3.30 -16.67 11.44
N VAL A 122 2.73 -15.68 10.74
CA VAL A 122 2.74 -15.60 9.28
C VAL A 122 3.74 -14.52 8.87
N ASP A 123 5.00 -14.91 8.78
CA ASP A 123 6.12 -13.99 8.59
C ASP A 123 6.84 -14.15 7.23
N TYR A 124 6.24 -14.87 6.28
CA TYR A 124 6.87 -15.23 5.01
C TYR A 124 7.29 -14.03 4.17
N TYR A 125 6.60 -12.91 4.29
CA TYR A 125 6.86 -11.67 3.55
C TYR A 125 7.66 -10.62 4.34
N LEU A 126 7.97 -10.90 5.62
CA LEU A 126 8.80 -10.01 6.43
C LEU A 126 10.28 -10.25 6.17
N PRO A 127 11.11 -9.19 6.17
CA PRO A 127 12.55 -9.33 6.03
C PRO A 127 13.15 -10.21 7.13
N LYS A 128 13.86 -11.28 6.75
CA LYS A 128 14.61 -12.17 7.63
C LYS A 128 16.12 -11.99 7.41
N ASP A 129 16.92 -12.43 8.37
CA ASP A 129 18.38 -12.48 8.22
C ASP A 129 18.77 -13.70 7.36
N VAL A 130 18.64 -13.56 6.06
CA VAL A 130 18.94 -14.59 5.05
C VAL A 130 19.72 -13.96 3.90
N PRO A 131 20.47 -14.76 3.10
CA PRO A 131 21.09 -14.27 1.89
C PRO A 131 20.06 -13.61 0.96
N ARG A 132 20.41 -12.43 0.43
CA ARG A 132 19.50 -11.61 -0.39
C ARG A 132 19.84 -11.69 -1.86
N GLY A 133 18.80 -11.79 -2.68
CA GLY A 133 18.85 -11.49 -4.09
C GLY A 133 18.91 -10.00 -4.36
N GLN A 134 18.95 -9.64 -5.63
CA GLN A 134 18.98 -8.25 -6.07
C GLN A 134 17.85 -7.97 -7.06
N VAL A 135 17.20 -6.82 -6.93
CA VAL A 135 16.25 -6.32 -7.92
C VAL A 135 16.90 -5.19 -8.70
N SER A 136 17.04 -5.38 -10.01
CA SER A 136 17.63 -4.41 -10.93
C SER A 136 16.58 -3.86 -11.87
N GLN A 137 16.54 -2.53 -12.04
CA GLN A 137 15.77 -1.90 -13.10
C GLN A 137 16.53 -2.04 -14.41
N ARG A 138 15.85 -2.50 -15.47
CA ARG A 138 16.40 -2.67 -16.81
C ARG A 138 15.55 -1.93 -17.85
N TRP A 139 16.22 -1.30 -18.79
CA TRP A 139 15.60 -0.68 -19.95
C TRP A 139 15.94 -1.48 -21.20
N TYR A 140 14.97 -1.64 -22.07
CA TYR A 140 15.16 -2.31 -23.36
C TYR A 140 14.28 -1.67 -24.44
N LEU A 141 14.77 -1.70 -25.68
CA LEU A 141 13.98 -1.28 -26.82
C LEU A 141 13.10 -2.43 -27.29
N SER A 142 11.79 -2.31 -27.08
CA SER A 142 10.84 -3.30 -27.56
C SER A 142 10.63 -3.20 -29.06
N LYS A 143 10.95 -4.25 -29.79
CA LYS A 143 10.70 -4.33 -31.24
C LYS A 143 9.20 -4.40 -31.57
N VAL A 144 8.38 -4.89 -30.65
CA VAL A 144 6.92 -5.04 -30.82
C VAL A 144 6.22 -3.69 -30.66
N THR A 145 6.58 -2.91 -29.67
CA THR A 145 5.95 -1.61 -29.38
C THR A 145 6.70 -0.44 -30.01
N ALA A 146 7.89 -0.67 -30.57
CA ALA A 146 8.81 0.34 -31.08
C ALA A 146 9.15 1.45 -30.05
N LYS A 147 9.14 1.12 -28.75
CA LYS A 147 9.38 2.05 -27.64
C LYS A 147 10.37 1.49 -26.65
N TRP A 148 11.07 2.37 -25.95
CA TRP A 148 11.82 2.01 -24.75
C TRP A 148 10.86 1.60 -23.66
N ARG A 149 11.15 0.45 -23.04
CA ARG A 149 10.36 -0.13 -21.97
C ARG A 149 11.25 -0.41 -20.77
N ARG A 150 10.66 -0.39 -19.61
CA ARG A 150 11.30 -0.70 -18.33
C ARG A 150 10.75 -2.02 -17.81
N CYS A 151 11.62 -2.84 -17.23
CA CYS A 151 11.24 -3.99 -16.43
C CYS A 151 12.10 -4.05 -15.16
N TYR A 152 11.66 -4.79 -14.16
CA TYR A 152 12.44 -5.15 -13.01
C TYR A 152 12.85 -6.61 -13.10
N VAL A 153 14.10 -6.90 -12.76
CA VAL A 153 14.66 -8.25 -12.80
C VAL A 153 15.23 -8.57 -11.43
N TYR A 154 14.66 -9.56 -10.79
CA TYR A 154 15.23 -10.16 -9.59
C TYR A 154 16.20 -11.26 -9.98
N THR A 155 17.37 -11.27 -9.36
CA THR A 155 18.38 -12.33 -9.45
C THR A 155 18.60 -12.93 -8.05
N PRO A 156 18.66 -14.27 -7.91
CA PRO A 156 18.73 -14.92 -6.61
C PRO A 156 20.09 -14.71 -5.93
N PRO A 157 20.21 -14.95 -4.61
CA PRO A 157 21.48 -14.88 -3.90
C PRO A 157 22.57 -15.70 -4.59
N GLY A 158 23.77 -15.11 -4.71
CA GLY A 158 24.92 -15.75 -5.36
C GLY A 158 24.92 -15.71 -6.90
N TYR A 159 23.95 -15.05 -7.53
CA TYR A 159 23.88 -14.94 -8.99
C TYR A 159 25.12 -14.32 -9.60
N GLU A 160 25.62 -13.21 -9.07
CA GLU A 160 26.74 -12.44 -9.63
C GLU A 160 28.08 -13.18 -9.59
N SER A 161 28.26 -14.07 -8.61
CA SER A 161 29.50 -14.85 -8.46
C SER A 161 29.41 -16.24 -9.08
N GLY A 162 28.23 -16.65 -9.55
CA GLY A 162 27.97 -18.01 -10.00
C GLY A 162 28.05 -18.17 -11.52
N LYS A 163 28.19 -19.45 -11.93
CA LYS A 163 28.06 -19.87 -13.34
C LYS A 163 26.80 -20.71 -13.55
N SER A 164 25.93 -20.78 -12.57
CA SER A 164 24.71 -21.57 -12.61
C SER A 164 23.71 -21.00 -13.62
N ARG A 165 22.92 -21.88 -14.23
CA ARG A 165 21.74 -21.49 -15.01
C ARG A 165 20.52 -21.55 -14.11
N TYR A 166 19.67 -20.57 -14.23
CA TYR A 166 18.46 -20.44 -13.43
C TYR A 166 17.22 -20.50 -14.32
N PRO A 167 16.12 -21.12 -13.87
CA PRO A 167 14.83 -20.93 -14.52
C PRO A 167 14.40 -19.48 -14.43
N VAL A 168 13.55 -19.06 -15.37
CA VAL A 168 13.01 -17.70 -15.41
C VAL A 168 11.50 -17.75 -15.20
N LEU A 169 11.03 -16.97 -14.23
CA LEU A 169 9.62 -16.67 -14.00
C LEU A 169 9.30 -15.29 -14.57
N TYR A 170 8.33 -15.20 -15.46
CA TYR A 170 7.73 -13.93 -15.87
C TYR A 170 6.53 -13.66 -14.98
N LEU A 171 6.65 -12.66 -14.10
CA LEU A 171 5.63 -12.31 -13.12
C LEU A 171 4.95 -11.00 -13.55
N MET A 172 3.70 -11.13 -13.94
CA MET A 172 2.93 -10.03 -14.52
C MET A 172 2.08 -9.35 -13.46
N HIS A 173 2.03 -8.02 -13.53
CA HIS A 173 1.25 -7.19 -12.60
C HIS A 173 -0.27 -7.36 -12.81
N GLY A 174 -1.05 -6.90 -11.81
CA GLY A 174 -2.49 -6.86 -11.86
C GLY A 174 -3.04 -5.73 -12.75
N TRP A 175 -4.38 -5.74 -12.89
CA TRP A 175 -5.05 -4.71 -13.66
C TRP A 175 -4.85 -3.31 -13.06
N GLY A 176 -4.46 -2.34 -13.91
CA GLY A 176 -4.21 -0.96 -13.49
C GLY A 176 -2.90 -0.74 -12.72
N GLU A 177 -2.06 -1.76 -12.61
CA GLU A 177 -0.72 -1.66 -12.03
C GLU A 177 0.36 -1.52 -13.11
N ASP A 178 1.61 -1.56 -12.71
CA ASP A 178 2.76 -1.56 -13.59
C ASP A 178 3.86 -2.55 -13.10
N GLU A 179 5.00 -2.52 -13.73
CA GLU A 179 6.13 -3.41 -13.44
C GLU A 179 6.71 -3.27 -12.01
N THR A 180 6.27 -2.28 -11.25
CA THR A 180 6.73 -2.04 -9.86
C THR A 180 5.94 -2.83 -8.83
N GLY A 181 4.69 -3.22 -9.14
CA GLY A 181 3.74 -3.75 -8.18
C GLY A 181 4.24 -4.93 -7.37
N TRP A 182 4.75 -5.96 -8.02
CA TRP A 182 5.23 -7.16 -7.34
C TRP A 182 6.47 -6.94 -6.46
N HIS A 183 7.33 -6.01 -6.86
CA HIS A 183 8.53 -5.70 -6.07
C HIS A 183 8.22 -4.78 -4.89
N ILE A 184 7.45 -3.70 -5.12
CA ILE A 184 7.28 -2.67 -4.09
C ILE A 184 6.22 -3.08 -3.07
N GLN A 185 4.97 -3.31 -3.50
CA GLN A 185 3.87 -3.67 -2.59
C GLN A 185 3.68 -5.18 -2.42
N GLY A 186 4.13 -5.98 -3.39
CA GLY A 186 4.02 -7.44 -3.35
C GLY A 186 5.14 -8.14 -2.61
N HIS A 187 6.20 -7.43 -2.21
CA HIS A 187 7.36 -7.99 -1.46
C HIS A 187 7.95 -9.27 -2.06
N MET A 188 7.84 -9.44 -3.39
CA MET A 188 8.20 -10.68 -4.09
C MET A 188 9.64 -11.11 -3.83
N ASP A 189 10.57 -10.17 -3.83
CA ASP A 189 12.00 -10.40 -3.58
C ASP A 189 12.23 -10.92 -2.15
N VAL A 190 11.59 -10.32 -1.14
CA VAL A 190 11.68 -10.75 0.26
C VAL A 190 11.09 -12.15 0.44
N ILE A 191 9.92 -12.38 -0.15
CA ILE A 191 9.24 -13.68 -0.10
C ILE A 191 10.13 -14.76 -0.74
N LEU A 192 10.69 -14.48 -1.90
CA LEU A 192 11.50 -15.45 -2.62
C LEU A 192 12.83 -15.73 -1.91
N ASP A 193 13.49 -14.72 -1.35
CA ASP A 193 14.70 -14.90 -0.53
C ASP A 193 14.42 -15.81 0.68
N ASN A 194 13.33 -15.56 1.40
CA ASN A 194 12.91 -16.39 2.52
C ASN A 194 12.63 -17.85 2.11
N LEU A 195 11.93 -18.04 0.99
CA LEU A 195 11.60 -19.38 0.46
C LEU A 195 12.84 -20.13 -0.02
N ILE A 196 13.79 -19.45 -0.68
CA ILE A 196 15.05 -20.04 -1.13
C ILE A 196 15.89 -20.46 0.07
N ALA A 197 16.04 -19.61 1.07
CA ALA A 197 16.78 -19.91 2.28
C ALA A 197 16.18 -21.10 3.07
N ALA A 198 14.85 -21.18 3.11
CA ALA A 198 14.11 -22.29 3.71
C ALA A 198 14.08 -23.56 2.83
N LYS A 199 14.72 -23.56 1.65
CA LYS A 199 14.70 -24.67 0.67
C LYS A 199 13.28 -25.05 0.20
N LYS A 200 12.33 -24.12 0.31
CA LYS A 200 10.95 -24.27 -0.17
C LYS A 200 10.76 -23.82 -1.62
N SER A 201 11.73 -23.08 -2.17
CA SER A 201 11.77 -22.69 -3.57
C SER A 201 13.16 -22.93 -4.15
N LYS A 202 13.21 -23.23 -5.45
CA LYS A 202 14.48 -23.22 -6.20
C LYS A 202 14.89 -21.79 -6.49
N PRO A 203 16.19 -21.47 -6.48
CA PRO A 203 16.66 -20.18 -6.98
C PRO A 203 16.23 -19.97 -8.44
N MET A 204 15.70 -18.79 -8.74
CA MET A 204 15.21 -18.43 -10.07
C MET A 204 15.42 -16.95 -10.35
N ILE A 205 15.45 -16.57 -11.61
CA ILE A 205 15.34 -15.20 -12.07
C ILE A 205 13.85 -14.86 -12.17
N VAL A 206 13.45 -13.67 -11.71
CA VAL A 206 12.08 -13.18 -11.91
C VAL A 206 12.12 -11.91 -12.75
N VAL A 207 11.36 -11.89 -13.84
CA VAL A 207 11.20 -10.73 -14.72
C VAL A 207 9.80 -10.17 -14.50
N MET A 208 9.73 -8.93 -14.04
CA MET A 208 8.50 -8.16 -13.86
C MET A 208 8.46 -7.08 -14.93
N ASP A 209 7.64 -7.29 -15.96
CA ASP A 209 7.50 -6.36 -17.07
C ASP A 209 6.12 -5.70 -17.03
N ASN A 210 5.99 -4.58 -17.72
CA ASN A 210 4.73 -3.86 -17.83
C ASN A 210 3.86 -4.48 -18.93
N LEU A 211 2.66 -4.93 -18.56
CA LEU A 211 1.69 -5.51 -19.51
C LEU A 211 1.04 -4.49 -20.44
N ASN A 212 1.13 -3.20 -20.12
CA ASN A 212 0.57 -2.13 -20.94
C ASN A 212 1.40 -1.93 -22.23
N ALA A 213 1.45 -2.96 -23.06
CA ALA A 213 2.21 -3.02 -24.29
C ALA A 213 1.29 -2.77 -25.50
N VAL A 214 1.40 -1.60 -26.12
CA VAL A 214 0.59 -1.18 -27.26
C VAL A 214 1.47 -1.05 -28.49
N LYS A 215 1.11 -1.70 -29.59
CA LYS A 215 1.81 -1.55 -30.87
C LYS A 215 1.56 -0.15 -31.48
N PRO A 216 2.48 0.33 -32.34
CA PRO A 216 2.22 1.56 -33.06
C PRO A 216 0.90 1.49 -33.86
N GLY A 217 0.06 2.50 -33.72
CA GLY A 217 -1.24 2.58 -34.40
C GLY A 217 -2.40 1.84 -33.70
N GLU A 218 -2.15 1.09 -32.65
CA GLU A 218 -3.20 0.48 -31.83
C GLU A 218 -3.68 1.46 -30.74
N ASP A 219 -4.97 1.38 -30.41
CA ASP A 219 -5.56 2.19 -29.33
C ASP A 219 -5.30 1.52 -27.97
N GLY A 220 -4.41 2.11 -27.18
CA GLY A 220 -4.07 1.63 -25.83
C GLY A 220 -5.15 1.83 -24.78
N ARG A 221 -6.34 2.34 -25.14
CA ARG A 221 -7.41 2.66 -24.18
C ARG A 221 -8.10 1.47 -23.53
N ILE A 222 -7.78 0.25 -23.92
CA ILE A 222 -8.35 -0.96 -23.30
C ILE A 222 -8.07 -1.02 -21.79
N PHE A 223 -6.98 -0.39 -21.32
CA PHE A 223 -6.58 -0.38 -19.91
C PHE A 223 -6.80 0.95 -19.19
N THR A 224 -7.27 2.00 -19.87
CA THR A 224 -7.48 3.32 -19.26
C THR A 224 -8.96 3.69 -19.06
N SER A 225 -9.90 2.85 -19.48
CA SER A 225 -11.33 3.12 -19.42
C SER A 225 -12.00 2.64 -18.14
N VAL A 226 -11.43 2.96 -16.97
CA VAL A 226 -12.14 2.78 -15.71
C VAL A 226 -12.36 4.12 -15.05
N GLY A 227 -13.62 4.52 -15.08
CA GLY A 227 -14.16 5.59 -14.28
C GLY A 227 -14.00 6.99 -14.87
N ARG A 228 -14.80 7.32 -15.87
CA ARG A 228 -15.35 8.67 -16.04
C ARG A 228 -16.72 8.72 -15.40
#